data_9f458c0b80d723054c31d8b3ce4cb9cd
#
_entry.id   9f458c0b80d723054c31d8b3ce4cb9cd
#
_cell.length_a   1.000
_cell.length_b   1.000
_cell.length_c   1.000
_cell.angle_alpha   90.00
_cell.angle_beta   90.00
_cell.angle_gamma   90.00
#
_symmetry.space_group_name_H-M   'P 1'
#
loop_
_entity.id
_entity.type
_entity.pdbx_description
1 polymer ?
#
loop_
_entity_poly.entity_id
_entity_poly.type
_entity_poly.pdbx_seq_one_letter_code
_entity_poly.pdbx_strand_id
1 'polypeptide(L)'
;MNINEIMSLNVKTCEAQSSLDDVARLMWEHDCGAIPVVDDDNKPIGIVTDRDIAMAAMLKHKPLWSLTPEEFIYSQKLSCCEQNDSLQNCLDKMRSDGVRRIMVTNADGTLAGIVSIGDIVAFTGNSNMNSTSPSHSVNMGPVVEMLKEVSAHHSQLEKPMTAVKPN
;
A
#
# COMPACT_ATOMS: atom_id res chain seq x y z
N MET A 1 12.38 -0.77 17.26
CA MET A 1 12.13 -1.63 16.12
C MET A 1 11.94 -0.76 14.90
N ASN A 2 12.77 -0.97 13.91
CA ASN A 2 12.81 -0.20 12.67
C ASN A 2 12.01 -0.92 11.57
N ILE A 3 11.57 -0.16 10.57
CA ILE A 3 10.74 -0.69 9.48
C ILE A 3 11.49 -1.72 8.62
N ASN A 4 12.80 -1.61 8.47
CA ASN A 4 13.63 -2.57 7.74
C ASN A 4 13.58 -4.00 8.30
N GLU A 5 13.17 -4.17 9.57
CA GLU A 5 13.01 -5.48 10.20
C GLU A 5 11.70 -6.20 9.80
N ILE A 6 10.74 -5.45 9.23
CA ILE A 6 9.37 -5.91 8.97
C ILE A 6 9.03 -5.88 7.48
N MET A 7 9.64 -4.94 6.73
CA MET A 7 9.28 -4.70 5.33
C MET A 7 9.55 -5.89 4.43
N SER A 8 8.71 -6.06 3.42
CA SER A 8 8.96 -6.93 2.29
C SER A 8 9.99 -6.31 1.35
N LEU A 9 11.10 -7.04 1.05
CA LEU A 9 12.25 -6.51 0.29
C LEU A 9 12.14 -6.74 -1.23
N ASN A 10 11.60 -7.88 -1.65
CA ASN A 10 11.53 -8.26 -3.08
C ASN A 10 10.26 -7.72 -3.74
N VAL A 11 10.09 -6.41 -3.69
CA VAL A 11 8.89 -5.76 -4.22
C VAL A 11 8.97 -5.68 -5.73
N LYS A 12 7.91 -6.13 -6.40
CA LYS A 12 7.74 -5.91 -7.85
C LYS A 12 7.28 -4.50 -8.08
N THR A 13 7.81 -3.88 -9.12
CA THR A 13 7.54 -2.50 -9.51
C THR A 13 7.06 -2.44 -10.95
N CYS A 14 6.43 -1.35 -11.33
CA CYS A 14 6.14 -1.00 -12.71
C CYS A 14 6.51 0.46 -12.96
N GLU A 15 6.55 0.84 -14.23
CA GLU A 15 6.73 2.22 -14.68
C GLU A 15 5.35 2.89 -14.87
N ALA A 16 5.33 4.22 -14.93
CA ALA A 16 4.10 4.99 -15.15
C ALA A 16 3.41 4.64 -16.48
N GLN A 17 4.18 4.19 -17.48
CA GLN A 17 3.71 3.83 -18.83
C GLN A 17 3.42 2.32 -18.99
N SER A 18 3.64 1.50 -17.98
CA SER A 18 3.28 0.07 -18.00
C SER A 18 1.79 -0.10 -18.28
N SER A 19 1.39 -1.17 -18.99
CA SER A 19 -0.05 -1.44 -19.15
C SER A 19 -0.65 -1.94 -17.83
N LEU A 20 -1.92 -1.59 -17.54
CA LEU A 20 -2.60 -2.13 -16.35
C LEU A 20 -2.82 -3.64 -16.46
N ASP A 21 -2.79 -4.22 -17.66
CA ASP A 21 -2.80 -5.66 -17.88
C ASP A 21 -1.52 -6.33 -17.34
N ASP A 22 -0.34 -5.74 -17.64
CA ASP A 22 0.94 -6.22 -17.11
C ASP A 22 1.00 -6.06 -15.58
N VAL A 23 0.51 -4.94 -15.06
CA VAL A 23 0.45 -4.69 -13.61
C VAL A 23 -0.46 -5.72 -12.91
N ALA A 24 -1.63 -6.01 -13.48
CA ALA A 24 -2.55 -7.03 -12.96
C ALA A 24 -1.91 -8.43 -12.99
N ARG A 25 -1.16 -8.76 -14.05
CA ARG A 25 -0.43 -10.01 -14.16
C ARG A 25 0.66 -10.12 -13.10
N LEU A 26 1.44 -9.08 -12.85
CA LEU A 26 2.42 -9.04 -11.75
C LEU A 26 1.75 -9.28 -10.39
N MET A 27 0.58 -8.69 -10.13
CA MET A 27 -0.16 -8.92 -8.89
C MET A 27 -0.57 -10.38 -8.75
N TRP A 28 -1.06 -11.01 -9.82
CA TRP A 28 -1.47 -12.40 -9.84
C TRP A 28 -0.29 -13.36 -9.64
N GLU A 29 0.80 -13.15 -10.37
CA GLU A 29 1.99 -14.03 -10.34
C GLU A 29 2.73 -13.98 -8.98
N HIS A 30 2.63 -12.84 -8.27
CA HIS A 30 3.34 -12.62 -7.01
C HIS A 30 2.42 -12.57 -5.78
N ASP A 31 1.14 -12.95 -5.95
CA ASP A 31 0.13 -12.98 -4.88
C ASP A 31 0.11 -11.67 -4.05
N CYS A 32 0.07 -10.54 -4.74
CA CYS A 32 0.06 -9.23 -4.10
C CYS A 32 -1.04 -8.34 -4.68
N GLY A 33 -1.61 -7.46 -3.85
CA GLY A 33 -2.69 -6.54 -4.25
C GLY A 33 -2.22 -5.09 -4.41
N ALA A 34 -0.92 -4.86 -4.59
CA ALA A 34 -0.36 -3.53 -4.85
C ALA A 34 1.02 -3.61 -5.49
N ILE A 35 1.28 -2.75 -6.45
CA ILE A 35 2.56 -2.61 -7.16
C ILE A 35 2.99 -1.14 -7.09
N PRO A 36 4.15 -0.82 -6.49
CA PRO A 36 4.74 0.51 -6.57
C PRO A 36 5.07 0.88 -8.02
N VAL A 37 4.80 2.13 -8.36
CA VAL A 37 5.22 2.74 -9.61
C VAL A 37 6.48 3.54 -9.34
N VAL A 38 7.53 3.30 -10.11
CA VAL A 38 8.83 3.95 -9.95
C VAL A 38 9.23 4.70 -11.21
N ASP A 39 10.10 5.70 -11.03
CA ASP A 39 10.77 6.38 -12.12
C ASP A 39 12.06 5.66 -12.56
N ASP A 40 12.79 6.23 -13.52
CA ASP A 40 14.04 5.68 -14.06
C ASP A 40 15.16 5.57 -13.01
N ASP A 41 15.09 6.34 -11.93
CA ASP A 41 16.02 6.32 -10.79
C ASP A 41 15.57 5.34 -9.70
N ASN A 42 14.55 4.50 -9.94
CA ASN A 42 13.92 3.60 -8.97
C ASN A 42 13.32 4.34 -7.76
N LYS A 43 12.91 5.58 -7.91
CA LYS A 43 12.21 6.32 -6.87
C LYS A 43 10.69 6.12 -7.00
N PRO A 44 9.97 5.87 -5.91
CA PRO A 44 8.53 5.69 -5.98
C PRO A 44 7.83 7.01 -6.36
N ILE A 45 6.98 6.94 -7.37
CA ILE A 45 6.16 8.05 -7.86
C ILE A 45 4.65 7.79 -7.70
N GLY A 46 4.28 6.57 -7.34
CA GLY A 46 2.89 6.17 -7.10
C GLY A 46 2.77 4.74 -6.63
N ILE A 47 1.54 4.29 -6.46
CA ILE A 47 1.22 2.90 -6.18
C ILE A 47 -0.09 2.54 -6.90
N VAL A 48 -0.12 1.38 -7.52
CA VAL A 48 -1.33 0.81 -8.14
C VAL A 48 -1.83 -0.33 -7.28
N THR A 49 -3.13 -0.34 -6.99
CA THR A 49 -3.79 -1.44 -6.29
C THR A 49 -4.75 -2.19 -7.21
N ASP A 50 -5.12 -3.41 -6.83
CA ASP A 50 -6.17 -4.21 -7.48
C ASP A 50 -7.50 -3.42 -7.61
N ARG A 51 -7.83 -2.61 -6.59
CA ARG A 51 -8.99 -1.71 -6.63
C ARG A 51 -8.85 -0.63 -7.71
N ASP A 52 -7.68 -0.03 -7.84
CA ASP A 52 -7.43 1.02 -8.85
C ASP A 52 -7.60 0.45 -10.27
N ILE A 53 -7.10 -0.76 -10.51
CA ILE A 53 -7.27 -1.47 -11.79
C ILE A 53 -8.76 -1.73 -12.09
N ALA A 54 -9.50 -2.25 -11.11
CA ALA A 54 -10.93 -2.50 -11.27
C ALA A 54 -11.72 -1.21 -11.54
N MET A 55 -11.40 -0.13 -10.82
CA MET A 55 -12.06 1.16 -10.99
C MET A 55 -11.68 1.82 -12.31
N ALA A 56 -10.42 1.72 -12.75
CA ALA A 56 -9.98 2.25 -14.03
C ALA A 56 -10.73 1.57 -15.21
N ALA A 57 -10.82 0.24 -15.18
CA ALA A 57 -11.55 -0.52 -16.19
C ALA A 57 -13.04 -0.09 -16.27
N MET A 58 -13.68 0.07 -15.12
CA MET A 58 -15.10 0.46 -15.04
C MET A 58 -15.32 1.91 -15.48
N LEU A 59 -14.50 2.84 -15.02
CA LEU A 59 -14.70 4.27 -15.29
C LEU A 59 -14.30 4.67 -16.71
N LYS A 60 -13.27 4.03 -17.26
CA LYS A 60 -12.76 4.38 -18.59
C LYS A 60 -13.43 3.60 -19.71
N HIS A 61 -14.12 2.48 -19.40
CA HIS A 61 -14.71 1.56 -20.40
C HIS A 61 -13.72 1.13 -21.49
N LYS A 62 -12.43 0.96 -21.10
CA LYS A 62 -11.34 0.55 -21.98
C LYS A 62 -10.69 -0.74 -21.48
N PRO A 63 -10.09 -1.54 -22.36
CA PRO A 63 -9.36 -2.72 -21.95
C PRO A 63 -8.08 -2.33 -21.20
N LEU A 64 -7.66 -3.17 -20.25
CA LEU A 64 -6.51 -2.90 -19.36
C LEU A 64 -5.19 -2.68 -20.12
N TRP A 65 -4.99 -3.35 -21.25
CA TRP A 65 -3.78 -3.16 -22.08
C TRP A 65 -3.67 -1.76 -22.71
N SER A 66 -4.74 -0.97 -22.70
CA SER A 66 -4.77 0.42 -23.22
C SER A 66 -4.80 1.48 -22.13
N LEU A 67 -4.71 1.07 -20.87
CA LEU A 67 -4.70 1.94 -19.70
C LEU A 67 -3.34 1.85 -19.01
N THR A 68 -2.89 2.95 -18.41
CA THR A 68 -1.61 3.02 -17.71
C THR A 68 -1.76 3.63 -16.32
N PRO A 69 -0.85 3.33 -15.36
CA PRO A 69 -0.78 3.98 -14.07
C PRO A 69 -0.74 5.50 -14.14
N GLU A 70 -0.07 6.08 -15.14
CA GLU A 70 0.06 7.53 -15.33
C GLU A 70 -1.28 8.27 -15.30
N GLU A 71 -2.36 7.62 -15.74
CA GLU A 71 -3.68 8.24 -15.81
C GLU A 71 -4.26 8.64 -14.44
N PHE A 72 -3.72 8.09 -13.33
CA PHE A 72 -4.28 8.35 -11.99
C PHE A 72 -3.25 8.47 -10.86
N ILE A 73 -2.01 8.04 -11.00
CA ILE A 73 -1.02 8.09 -9.91
C ILE A 73 -0.71 9.53 -9.44
N TYR A 74 -0.69 10.49 -10.35
CA TYR A 74 -0.35 11.88 -10.02
C TYR A 74 -1.44 12.60 -9.21
N SER A 75 -2.63 12.04 -9.11
CA SER A 75 -3.69 12.54 -8.25
C SER A 75 -3.64 11.95 -6.83
N GLN A 76 -2.78 10.96 -6.60
CA GLN A 76 -2.65 10.27 -5.32
C GLN A 76 -1.59 10.94 -4.44
N LYS A 77 -1.83 10.94 -3.13
CA LYS A 77 -0.80 11.31 -2.16
C LYS A 77 0.22 10.18 -2.06
N LEU A 78 1.48 10.48 -2.33
CA LEU A 78 2.57 9.53 -2.17
C LEU A 78 2.87 9.34 -0.67
N SER A 79 2.71 8.11 -0.17
CA SER A 79 2.98 7.74 1.22
C SER A 79 4.22 6.87 1.29
N CYS A 80 5.31 7.41 1.85
CA CYS A 80 6.58 6.71 2.04
C CYS A 80 7.10 6.90 3.46
N CYS A 81 7.83 5.90 3.97
CA CYS A 81 8.69 5.97 5.15
C CYS A 81 10.13 5.69 4.75
N GLU A 82 11.09 6.10 5.57
CA GLU A 82 12.47 5.64 5.41
C GLU A 82 12.68 4.30 6.12
N GLN A 83 13.61 3.48 5.62
CA GLN A 83 13.87 2.15 6.18
C GLN A 83 14.32 2.17 7.66
N ASN A 84 14.87 3.29 8.13
CA ASN A 84 15.30 3.50 9.51
C ASN A 84 14.22 4.11 10.40
N ASP A 85 13.06 4.42 9.85
CA ASP A 85 11.93 4.92 10.64
C ASP A 85 11.46 3.87 11.64
N SER A 86 10.94 4.35 12.76
CA SER A 86 10.30 3.47 13.75
C SER A 86 8.97 2.94 13.23
N LEU A 87 8.59 1.74 13.70
CA LEU A 87 7.24 1.21 13.43
C LEU A 87 6.14 2.20 13.83
N GLN A 88 6.32 2.92 14.95
CA GLN A 88 5.34 3.91 15.40
C GLN A 88 5.17 5.04 14.38
N ASN A 89 6.26 5.61 13.87
CA ASN A 89 6.20 6.65 12.84
C ASN A 89 5.49 6.17 11.57
N CYS A 90 5.75 4.92 11.17
CA CYS A 90 5.10 4.31 10.02
C CYS A 90 3.58 4.14 10.23
N LEU A 91 3.17 3.67 11.41
CA LEU A 91 1.75 3.52 11.77
C LEU A 91 1.03 4.88 11.81
N ASP A 92 1.66 5.90 12.40
CA ASP A 92 1.10 7.26 12.46
C ASP A 92 0.94 7.84 11.06
N LYS A 93 1.88 7.55 10.16
CA LYS A 93 1.80 7.96 8.77
C LYS A 93 0.72 7.20 7.99
N MET A 94 0.61 5.89 8.16
CA MET A 94 -0.49 5.11 7.57
C MET A 94 -1.85 5.64 8.03
N ARG A 95 -1.97 5.99 9.31
CA ARG A 95 -3.16 6.57 9.92
C ARG A 95 -3.49 7.94 9.33
N SER A 96 -2.53 8.87 9.32
CA SER A 96 -2.74 10.23 8.80
C SER A 96 -3.08 10.26 7.32
N ASP A 97 -2.52 9.33 6.55
CA ASP A 97 -2.72 9.23 5.11
C ASP A 97 -3.91 8.34 4.72
N GLY A 98 -4.52 7.65 5.69
CA GLY A 98 -5.65 6.76 5.47
C GLY A 98 -5.30 5.50 4.65
N VAL A 99 -4.04 5.05 4.70
CA VAL A 99 -3.54 3.93 3.90
C VAL A 99 -3.20 2.70 4.75
N ARG A 100 -3.29 1.52 4.16
CA ARG A 100 -2.97 0.23 4.80
C ARG A 100 -1.63 -0.36 4.35
N ARG A 101 -0.92 0.36 3.51
CA ARG A 101 0.40 0.01 2.96
C ARG A 101 1.19 1.30 2.81
N ILE A 102 2.50 1.19 2.97
CA ILE A 102 3.39 2.33 2.78
C ILE A 102 4.67 1.83 2.10
N MET A 103 5.15 2.58 1.14
CA MET A 103 6.43 2.30 0.50
C MET A 103 7.56 2.71 1.42
N VAL A 104 8.66 1.97 1.37
CA VAL A 104 9.85 2.23 2.17
C VAL A 104 10.98 2.62 1.23
N THR A 105 11.65 3.71 1.57
CA THR A 105 12.75 4.25 0.76
C THR A 105 14.09 4.16 1.48
N ASN A 106 15.14 4.10 0.71
CA ASN A 106 16.51 4.36 1.14
C ASN A 106 16.71 5.85 1.41
N ALA A 107 17.85 6.21 2.00
CA ALA A 107 18.22 7.61 2.25
C ALA A 107 18.38 8.47 0.98
N ASP A 108 18.64 7.84 -0.18
CA ASP A 108 18.72 8.48 -1.49
C ASP A 108 17.35 8.62 -2.18
N GLY A 109 16.28 8.14 -1.54
CA GLY A 109 14.91 8.18 -2.03
C GLY A 109 14.52 7.01 -2.93
N THR A 110 15.43 6.08 -3.24
CA THR A 110 15.10 4.89 -4.03
C THR A 110 14.23 3.92 -3.23
N LEU A 111 13.41 3.12 -3.93
CA LEU A 111 12.54 2.13 -3.29
C LEU A 111 13.37 1.02 -2.64
N ALA A 112 13.18 0.81 -1.34
CA ALA A 112 13.80 -0.24 -0.56
C ALA A 112 12.86 -1.43 -0.31
N GLY A 113 11.56 -1.14 -0.16
CA GLY A 113 10.57 -2.16 0.19
C GLY A 113 9.15 -1.61 0.30
N ILE A 114 8.28 -2.44 0.85
CA ILE A 114 6.89 -2.06 1.19
C ILE A 114 6.52 -2.67 2.54
N VAL A 115 5.72 -1.96 3.32
CA VAL A 115 5.13 -2.48 4.56
C VAL A 115 3.63 -2.39 4.46
N SER A 116 2.96 -3.48 4.76
CA SER A 116 1.51 -3.55 4.92
C SER A 116 1.13 -3.87 6.37
N ILE A 117 -0.14 -3.65 6.70
CA ILE A 117 -0.69 -4.11 7.99
C ILE A 117 -0.51 -5.63 8.15
N GLY A 118 -0.64 -6.39 7.06
CA GLY A 118 -0.42 -7.84 7.07
C GLY A 118 0.98 -8.22 7.53
N ASP A 119 2.02 -7.52 7.05
CA ASP A 119 3.41 -7.75 7.44
C ASP A 119 3.60 -7.46 8.94
N ILE A 120 3.03 -6.37 9.44
CA ILE A 120 3.09 -5.99 10.85
C ILE A 120 2.40 -7.06 11.73
N VAL A 121 1.23 -7.53 11.34
CA VAL A 121 0.49 -8.57 12.08
C VAL A 121 1.24 -9.90 12.05
N ALA A 122 1.76 -10.31 10.89
CA ALA A 122 2.54 -11.54 10.75
C ALA A 122 3.81 -11.51 11.62
N PHE A 123 4.50 -10.38 11.66
CA PHE A 123 5.68 -10.20 12.51
C PHE A 123 5.34 -10.35 13.99
N THR A 124 4.21 -9.81 14.46
CA THR A 124 3.77 -9.94 15.87
C THR A 124 3.41 -11.37 16.24
N GLY A 125 2.79 -12.12 15.32
CA GLY A 125 2.41 -13.52 15.53
C GLY A 125 3.62 -14.44 15.71
N ASN A 126 4.68 -14.22 14.96
CA ASN A 126 5.92 -14.99 15.03
C ASN A 126 6.73 -14.73 16.31
N SER A 127 6.62 -13.54 16.89
CA SER A 127 7.33 -13.18 18.13
C SER A 127 6.80 -13.89 19.37
N ASN A 128 5.56 -14.36 19.35
CA ASN A 128 4.91 -15.00 20.51
C ASN A 128 5.10 -16.52 20.61
N MET A 129 5.62 -17.20 19.56
CA MET A 129 5.66 -18.67 19.57
C MET A 129 6.94 -19.30 20.10
N ASN A 130 8.09 -18.61 20.16
CA ASN A 130 9.36 -19.26 20.50
C ASN A 130 10.36 -18.45 21.33
N SER A 131 10.02 -17.30 21.91
CA SER A 131 11.01 -16.53 22.68
C SER A 131 10.59 -16.29 24.13
N THR A 132 11.38 -16.87 25.03
CA THR A 132 11.43 -16.54 26.47
C THR A 132 12.03 -15.15 26.77
N SER A 133 12.23 -14.32 25.77
CA SER A 133 12.82 -12.97 25.90
C SER A 133 11.79 -11.89 25.61
N PRO A 134 11.58 -10.92 26.53
CA PRO A 134 10.55 -9.88 26.39
C PRO A 134 10.88 -8.76 25.40
N SER A 135 11.96 -8.86 24.63
CA SER A 135 12.52 -7.77 23.84
C SER A 135 11.90 -7.56 22.44
N HIS A 136 10.95 -8.40 21.99
CA HIS A 136 10.35 -8.33 20.64
C HIS A 136 8.84 -8.31 20.62
N SER A 137 8.18 -7.96 21.73
CA SER A 137 6.71 -7.80 21.71
C SER A 137 6.33 -6.45 21.10
N VAL A 138 5.69 -6.49 19.93
CA VAL A 138 5.06 -5.29 19.36
C VAL A 138 3.81 -4.97 20.17
N ASN A 139 3.71 -3.74 20.69
CA ASN A 139 2.48 -3.28 21.29
C ASN A 139 1.40 -3.17 20.21
N MET A 140 0.38 -4.03 20.29
CA MET A 140 -0.73 -4.06 19.31
C MET A 140 -1.70 -2.89 19.43
N GLY A 141 -1.65 -2.12 20.52
CA GLY A 141 -2.55 -0.97 20.74
C GLY A 141 -2.54 0.01 19.56
N PRO A 142 -1.37 0.56 19.18
CA PRO A 142 -1.27 1.47 18.02
C PRO A 142 -1.72 0.86 16.69
N VAL A 143 -1.48 -0.45 16.49
CA VAL A 143 -1.93 -1.17 15.27
C VAL A 143 -3.46 -1.24 15.22
N VAL A 144 -4.09 -1.58 16.33
CA VAL A 144 -5.57 -1.64 16.43
C VAL A 144 -6.19 -0.25 16.26
N GLU A 145 -5.60 0.78 16.86
CA GLU A 145 -6.08 2.17 16.71
C GLU A 145 -6.00 2.64 15.25
N MET A 146 -4.87 2.43 14.60
CA MET A 146 -4.69 2.74 13.19
C MET A 146 -5.71 1.99 12.32
N LEU A 147 -5.92 0.68 12.56
CA LEU A 147 -6.91 -0.13 11.84
C LEU A 147 -8.33 0.43 11.98
N LYS A 148 -8.73 0.85 13.18
CA LYS A 148 -10.05 1.47 13.41
C LYS A 148 -10.22 2.73 12.58
N GLU A 149 -9.23 3.60 12.54
CA GLU A 149 -9.34 4.87 11.80
C GLU A 149 -9.34 4.66 10.29
N VAL A 150 -8.42 3.84 9.77
CA VAL A 150 -8.39 3.52 8.33
C VAL A 150 -9.67 2.81 7.87
N SER A 151 -10.27 1.98 8.75
CA SER A 151 -11.55 1.32 8.46
C SER A 151 -12.74 2.28 8.56
N ALA A 152 -12.70 3.27 9.46
CA ALA A 152 -13.76 4.25 9.62
C ALA A 152 -13.92 5.17 8.40
N HIS A 153 -12.85 5.43 7.65
CA HIS A 153 -12.93 6.18 6.39
C HIS A 153 -13.82 5.50 5.33
N HIS A 154 -14.00 4.19 5.40
CA HIS A 154 -14.88 3.45 4.49
C HIS A 154 -16.36 3.53 4.90
N SER A 155 -16.66 3.73 6.19
CA SER A 155 -18.03 3.82 6.70
C SER A 155 -18.69 5.20 6.47
N GLN A 156 -17.90 6.24 6.18
CA GLN A 156 -18.43 7.57 5.87
C GLN A 156 -18.79 7.76 4.38
N LEU A 157 -18.55 6.76 3.54
CA LEU A 157 -18.91 6.78 2.11
C LEU A 157 -20.35 6.31 1.81
N GLU A 158 -21.18 6.07 2.82
CA GLU A 158 -22.63 5.92 2.65
C GLU A 158 -23.31 7.29 2.42
N LYS A 159 -22.93 7.98 1.33
CA LYS A 159 -23.88 8.88 0.69
C LYS A 159 -24.84 8.03 -0.12
N PRO A 160 -26.16 8.09 0.13
CA PRO A 160 -27.10 7.37 -0.70
C PRO A 160 -26.91 7.83 -2.14
N MET A 161 -26.64 6.89 -3.03
CA MET A 161 -26.78 7.14 -4.47
C MET A 161 -28.21 7.61 -4.70
N THR A 162 -28.39 8.90 -4.92
CA THR A 162 -29.65 9.44 -5.39
C THR A 162 -29.97 8.73 -6.69
N ALA A 163 -31.05 7.97 -6.67
CA ALA A 163 -31.54 7.22 -7.82
C ALA A 163 -31.62 8.14 -9.04
N VAL A 164 -30.81 7.82 -10.06
CA VAL A 164 -30.97 8.41 -11.39
C VAL A 164 -32.36 7.96 -11.86
N LYS A 165 -33.28 8.92 -11.99
CA LYS A 165 -34.60 8.65 -12.59
C LYS A 165 -34.39 8.24 -14.05
N PRO A 166 -34.95 7.11 -14.50
CA PRO A 166 -34.92 6.80 -15.91
C PRO A 166 -35.84 7.80 -16.67
N ASN A 167 -35.32 8.34 -17.75
CA ASN A 167 -36.10 9.04 -18.75
C ASN A 167 -36.95 8.04 -19.53
#